data_723c5f459c96d0f73a3de9b47ab02e4a
#
_entry.id   723c5f459c96d0f73a3de9b47ab02e4a
#
_cell.length_a   1.000
_cell.length_b   1.000
_cell.length_c   1.000
_cell.angle_alpha   90.00
_cell.angle_beta   90.00
_cell.angle_gamma   90.00
#
_symmetry.space_group_name_H-M   'P 1'
#
loop_
_entity.id
_entity.type
_entity.pdbx_description
1 polymer ?
#
loop_
_entity_poly.entity_id
_entity_poly.type
_entity_poly.pdbx_seq_one_letter_code
_entity_poly.pdbx_strand_id
1 'polypeptide(L)'
;MKTKLLRAAAVILCAAMIFSLAACSSGKIESKSDKLRVVCTLFVPYDFVREIAGDRVDLTLLLPPGMESHSYDPTPADMKAVSNADLLIRVGENMETWSAKLFDKSTGAGEYLDIASEMGLRLAAHEHEHEHGHEDEHEHEHEYEEGFVDAHIWTDPVYAQGMVKFITGALCRLDSRNAEFYKSNSEKYISKLQSLDAGFKDAVKNGKRDIIVFSGRFAFRNFTERYSLKFVSALDACADNSEPGARTVAKIINTVKNGNIPVIFYEELAEPRTAEIICGETGCSMRLFHSCHNVSRDEFESGVGYLSLMNDNLRNLREALS
;
A
#
# COMPACT_ATOMS: atom_id res chain seq x y z
N MET A 1 48.98 56.10 36.11
CA MET A 1 48.47 55.73 34.80
C MET A 1 48.27 54.22 34.65
N LYS A 2 49.19 53.34 35.07
CA LYS A 2 49.14 51.86 34.92
C LYS A 2 47.93 51.18 35.56
N THR A 3 47.50 51.68 36.77
CA THR A 3 46.36 51.11 37.49
C THR A 3 44.98 51.41 36.88
N LYS A 4 44.83 52.52 36.15
CA LYS A 4 43.59 52.82 35.42
C LYS A 4 43.45 52.02 34.14
N LEU A 5 44.61 51.72 33.46
CA LEU A 5 44.60 50.85 32.29
C LEU A 5 44.24 49.37 32.62
N LEU A 6 44.77 48.86 33.76
CA LEU A 6 44.46 47.54 34.23
C LEU A 6 42.96 47.34 34.59
N ARG A 7 42.37 48.39 35.20
CA ARG A 7 40.91 48.33 35.52
C ARG A 7 40.03 48.42 34.29
N ALA A 8 40.41 49.20 33.29
CA ALA A 8 39.71 49.27 32.02
C ALA A 8 39.80 47.93 31.23
N ALA A 9 40.97 47.28 31.21
CA ALA A 9 41.15 45.96 30.60
C ALA A 9 40.35 44.88 31.27
N ALA A 10 40.26 44.89 32.64
CA ALA A 10 39.46 43.91 33.38
C ALA A 10 37.93 44.07 33.11
N VAL A 11 37.45 45.29 32.99
CA VAL A 11 36.02 45.56 32.67
C VAL A 11 35.69 45.11 31.24
N ILE A 12 36.57 45.29 30.27
CA ILE A 12 36.39 44.85 28.91
C ILE A 12 36.40 43.30 28.83
N LEU A 13 37.26 42.64 29.60
CA LEU A 13 37.36 41.20 29.66
C LEU A 13 36.10 40.57 30.28
N CYS A 14 35.58 41.17 31.35
CA CYS A 14 34.30 40.75 31.97
C CYS A 14 33.10 40.96 31.05
N ALA A 15 33.06 42.08 30.31
CA ALA A 15 32.02 42.34 29.34
C ALA A 15 32.06 41.33 28.16
N ALA A 16 33.24 40.93 27.68
CA ALA A 16 33.42 39.94 26.65
C ALA A 16 32.98 38.52 27.11
N MET A 17 33.20 38.17 28.40
CA MET A 17 32.70 36.88 28.95
C MET A 17 31.19 36.84 29.13
N ILE A 18 30.52 37.96 29.39
CA ILE A 18 29.06 38.03 29.50
C ILE A 18 28.42 37.91 28.11
N PHE A 19 29.03 38.42 27.04
CA PHE A 19 28.55 38.29 25.68
C PHE A 19 28.74 36.86 25.10
N SER A 20 29.74 36.09 25.55
CA SER A 20 29.97 34.72 25.11
C SER A 20 28.99 33.69 25.74
N LEU A 21 28.35 34.01 26.85
CA LEU A 21 27.31 33.15 27.48
C LEU A 21 25.93 33.31 26.82
N ALA A 22 25.70 34.42 26.05
CA ALA A 22 24.45 34.63 25.34
C ALA A 22 24.41 33.93 23.94
N ALA A 23 25.54 33.41 23.43
CA ALA A 23 25.64 32.80 22.11
C ALA A 23 25.40 31.29 22.10
N CYS A 24 25.22 30.61 23.23
CA CYS A 24 25.01 29.18 23.33
C CYS A 24 23.56 28.76 23.61
N SER A 25 22.56 29.58 23.33
CA SER A 25 21.15 29.26 23.48
C SER A 25 20.36 29.41 22.20
N SER A 26 20.96 29.14 21.04
CA SER A 26 20.20 28.80 19.84
C SER A 26 20.15 27.25 19.70
N GLY A 27 19.66 26.58 20.73
CA GLY A 27 18.97 25.34 20.55
C GLY A 27 17.86 25.66 19.53
N LYS A 28 17.92 25.09 18.31
CA LYS A 28 16.75 25.01 17.46
C LYS A 28 15.65 24.44 18.34
N ILE A 29 14.75 25.30 18.80
CA ILE A 29 13.41 24.87 19.18
C ILE A 29 12.91 24.31 17.83
N GLU A 30 12.98 22.98 17.63
CA GLU A 30 12.15 22.33 16.64
C GLU A 30 10.74 22.82 16.97
N SER A 31 10.23 23.75 16.18
CA SER A 31 8.83 24.12 16.27
C SER A 31 8.09 22.83 16.04
N LYS A 32 7.47 22.28 17.09
CA LYS A 32 6.61 21.12 16.99
C LYS A 32 5.67 21.47 15.84
N SER A 33 5.76 20.74 14.73
CA SER A 33 4.88 20.95 13.59
C SER A 33 3.44 20.93 14.11
N ASP A 34 2.68 21.98 13.77
CA ASP A 34 1.27 22.07 14.18
C ASP A 34 0.40 21.16 13.30
N LYS A 35 1.06 20.36 12.44
CA LYS A 35 0.43 19.43 11.52
C LYS A 35 0.08 18.13 12.23
N LEU A 36 -1.05 17.57 11.83
CA LEU A 36 -1.48 16.23 12.23
C LEU A 36 -0.44 15.18 11.77
N ARG A 37 0.06 14.37 12.68
CA ARG A 37 1.01 13.28 12.40
C ARG A 37 0.23 12.01 12.06
N VAL A 38 0.29 11.61 10.79
CA VAL A 38 -0.41 10.45 10.27
C VAL A 38 0.60 9.37 9.93
N VAL A 39 0.37 8.17 10.44
CA VAL A 39 1.19 6.99 10.16
C VAL A 39 0.32 5.96 9.45
N CYS A 40 0.77 5.49 8.30
CA CYS A 40 0.11 4.43 7.54
C CYS A 40 1.01 3.19 7.48
N THR A 41 0.42 2.03 7.65
CA THR A 41 1.13 0.75 7.60
C THR A 41 1.58 0.39 6.19
N LEU A 42 0.70 0.57 5.18
CA LEU A 42 0.90 0.18 3.80
C LEU A 42 0.86 1.37 2.84
N PHE A 43 1.35 1.13 1.62
CA PHE A 43 1.42 2.12 0.55
C PHE A 43 0.06 2.70 0.15
N VAL A 44 -0.99 1.88 0.02
CA VAL A 44 -2.29 2.37 -0.48
C VAL A 44 -2.94 3.38 0.47
N PRO A 45 -3.12 3.12 1.78
CA PRO A 45 -3.62 4.15 2.68
C PRO A 45 -2.69 5.37 2.77
N TYR A 46 -1.37 5.19 2.68
CA TYR A 46 -0.40 6.29 2.61
C TYR A 46 -0.66 7.19 1.39
N ASP A 47 -0.83 6.59 0.20
CA ASP A 47 -1.10 7.33 -1.02
C ASP A 47 -2.43 8.08 -0.96
N PHE A 48 -3.47 7.45 -0.40
CA PHE A 48 -4.78 8.10 -0.23
C PHE A 48 -4.69 9.29 0.73
N VAL A 49 -3.96 9.17 1.86
CA VAL A 49 -3.72 10.33 2.75
C VAL A 49 -2.95 11.43 2.03
N ARG A 50 -1.91 11.07 1.26
CA ARG A 50 -1.11 12.02 0.45
C ARG A 50 -1.99 12.81 -0.51
N GLU A 51 -2.88 12.14 -1.23
CA GLU A 51 -3.79 12.76 -2.21
C GLU A 51 -4.87 13.63 -1.55
N ILE A 52 -5.38 13.23 -0.37
CA ILE A 52 -6.42 13.95 0.36
C ILE A 52 -5.84 15.14 1.10
N ALA A 53 -4.75 14.93 1.85
CA ALA A 53 -4.22 15.90 2.79
C ALA A 53 -3.12 16.80 2.21
N GLY A 54 -2.43 16.37 1.15
CA GLY A 54 -1.30 17.08 0.58
C GLY A 54 -0.24 17.39 1.65
N ASP A 55 0.15 18.63 1.75
CA ASP A 55 1.16 19.12 2.69
C ASP A 55 0.59 19.53 4.08
N ARG A 56 -0.69 19.24 4.36
CA ARG A 56 -1.36 19.65 5.62
C ARG A 56 -1.06 18.73 6.79
N VAL A 57 -0.51 17.55 6.54
CA VAL A 57 -0.16 16.55 7.55
C VAL A 57 1.33 16.20 7.48
N ASP A 58 1.86 15.66 8.57
CA ASP A 58 3.16 15.00 8.61
C ASP A 58 2.90 13.50 8.42
N LEU A 59 3.14 13.00 7.20
CA LEU A 59 2.76 11.65 6.77
C LEU A 59 3.96 10.70 6.77
N THR A 60 3.78 9.53 7.38
CA THR A 60 4.80 8.48 7.46
C THR A 60 4.25 7.16 6.93
N LEU A 61 5.02 6.47 6.09
CA LEU A 61 4.80 5.09 5.68
C LEU A 61 5.68 4.17 6.53
N LEU A 62 5.09 3.14 7.18
CA LEU A 62 5.85 2.18 7.98
C LEU A 62 6.55 1.14 7.14
N LEU A 63 5.80 0.47 6.24
CA LEU A 63 6.39 -0.52 5.34
C LEU A 63 7.31 0.16 4.33
N PRO A 64 8.64 -0.04 4.39
CA PRO A 64 9.55 0.62 3.45
C PRO A 64 9.27 0.19 1.99
N PRO A 65 9.45 1.11 1.01
CA PRO A 65 9.33 0.75 -0.40
C PRO A 65 10.24 -0.41 -0.79
N GLY A 66 9.72 -1.35 -1.56
CA GLY A 66 10.40 -2.55 -2.03
C GLY A 66 10.40 -3.72 -1.04
N MET A 67 9.77 -3.58 0.14
CA MET A 67 9.66 -4.68 1.11
C MET A 67 8.35 -5.46 0.97
N GLU A 68 8.42 -6.74 1.31
CA GLU A 68 7.26 -7.64 1.35
C GLU A 68 6.29 -7.24 2.48
N SER A 69 4.99 -7.15 2.16
CA SER A 69 3.97 -6.62 3.07
C SER A 69 3.50 -7.62 4.13
N HIS A 70 3.53 -8.92 3.83
CA HIS A 70 2.98 -9.95 4.73
C HIS A 70 3.96 -10.39 5.82
N SER A 71 5.27 -10.23 5.61
CA SER A 71 6.34 -10.70 6.51
C SER A 71 7.13 -9.59 7.16
N TYR A 72 6.62 -8.36 7.16
CA TYR A 72 7.29 -7.23 7.80
C TYR A 72 7.32 -7.38 9.33
N ASP A 73 8.46 -7.05 9.95
CA ASP A 73 8.60 -6.97 11.40
C ASP A 73 8.94 -5.53 11.80
N PRO A 74 8.04 -4.84 12.55
CA PRO A 74 8.22 -3.45 12.92
C PRO A 74 9.47 -3.21 13.75
N THR A 75 10.23 -2.21 13.38
CA THR A 75 11.46 -1.78 14.07
C THR A 75 11.15 -0.92 15.31
N PRO A 76 12.13 -0.71 16.23
CA PRO A 76 11.98 0.27 17.31
C PRO A 76 11.71 1.70 16.83
N ALA A 77 12.15 2.06 15.62
CA ALA A 77 11.87 3.35 15.01
C ALA A 77 10.39 3.48 14.62
N ASP A 78 9.79 2.39 14.11
CA ASP A 78 8.37 2.33 13.77
C ASP A 78 7.50 2.44 15.02
N MET A 79 7.87 1.74 16.11
CA MET A 79 7.20 1.86 17.40
C MET A 79 7.22 3.30 17.92
N LYS A 80 8.35 4.00 17.74
CA LYS A 80 8.45 5.42 18.10
C LYS A 80 7.59 6.31 17.20
N ALA A 81 7.53 6.05 15.89
CA ALA A 81 6.68 6.78 14.97
C ALA A 81 5.21 6.62 15.37
N VAL A 82 4.77 5.38 15.62
CA VAL A 82 3.41 5.03 16.07
C VAL A 82 3.08 5.72 17.39
N SER A 83 3.94 5.66 18.40
CA SER A 83 3.69 6.29 19.72
C SER A 83 3.56 7.82 19.65
N ASN A 84 4.05 8.44 18.60
CA ASN A 84 3.93 9.88 18.37
C ASN A 84 2.82 10.23 17.37
N ALA A 85 2.17 9.26 16.76
CA ALA A 85 1.12 9.49 15.78
C ALA A 85 -0.14 10.07 16.42
N ASP A 86 -0.77 11.01 15.74
CA ASP A 86 -2.10 11.50 16.10
C ASP A 86 -3.18 10.61 15.43
N LEU A 87 -2.83 9.96 14.31
CA LEU A 87 -3.65 8.98 13.59
C LEU A 87 -2.78 7.85 13.07
N LEU A 88 -3.12 6.60 13.41
CA LEU A 88 -2.52 5.37 12.86
C LEU A 88 -3.55 4.65 12.00
N ILE A 89 -3.17 4.34 10.76
CA ILE A 89 -4.06 3.74 9.74
C ILE A 89 -3.50 2.39 9.29
N ARG A 90 -4.34 1.35 9.29
CA ARG A 90 -4.11 0.07 8.60
C ARG A 90 -5.27 -0.30 7.69
N VAL A 91 -5.04 -1.20 6.75
CA VAL A 91 -6.12 -1.77 5.93
C VAL A 91 -6.99 -2.71 6.76
N GLY A 92 -6.38 -3.62 7.50
CA GLY A 92 -7.07 -4.55 8.38
C GLY A 92 -6.14 -5.61 8.95
N GLU A 93 -6.53 -6.21 10.09
CA GLU A 93 -5.68 -7.14 10.83
C GLU A 93 -5.22 -8.33 10.00
N ASN A 94 -6.11 -8.93 9.21
CA ASN A 94 -5.76 -10.09 8.40
C ASN A 94 -4.91 -9.75 7.17
N MET A 95 -4.81 -8.47 6.80
CA MET A 95 -3.87 -8.01 5.77
C MET A 95 -2.46 -7.78 6.35
N GLU A 96 -2.41 -7.17 7.53
CA GLU A 96 -1.16 -6.80 8.20
C GLU A 96 -1.10 -7.43 9.60
N THR A 97 -0.99 -8.75 9.69
CA THR A 97 -0.94 -9.48 10.97
C THR A 97 0.17 -8.98 11.90
N TRP A 98 1.29 -8.55 11.34
CA TRP A 98 2.40 -7.92 12.05
C TRP A 98 2.01 -6.59 12.73
N SER A 99 0.97 -5.91 12.25
CA SER A 99 0.50 -4.64 12.80
C SER A 99 -0.28 -4.78 14.11
N ALA A 100 -0.68 -5.99 14.51
CA ALA A 100 -1.49 -6.22 15.70
C ALA A 100 -0.93 -5.55 16.96
N LYS A 101 0.39 -5.66 17.18
CA LYS A 101 1.08 -5.01 18.31
C LYS A 101 1.06 -3.48 18.24
N LEU A 102 1.03 -2.91 17.03
CA LEU A 102 0.99 -1.46 16.81
C LEU A 102 -0.39 -0.88 17.12
N PHE A 103 -1.44 -1.68 16.94
CA PHE A 103 -2.83 -1.31 17.20
C PHE A 103 -3.28 -1.59 18.64
N ASP A 104 -2.36 -1.96 19.52
CA ASP A 104 -2.62 -2.00 20.97
C ASP A 104 -2.66 -0.56 21.51
N LYS A 105 -3.73 -0.21 22.22
CA LYS A 105 -3.91 1.12 22.84
C LYS A 105 -2.77 1.50 23.81
N SER A 106 -1.99 0.53 24.26
CA SER A 106 -0.80 0.76 25.08
C SER A 106 0.35 1.44 24.32
N THR A 107 0.34 1.45 22.97
CA THR A 107 1.40 2.07 22.15
C THR A 107 1.42 3.59 22.23
N GLY A 108 0.30 4.22 22.62
CA GLY A 108 0.22 5.66 22.84
C GLY A 108 -0.15 6.49 21.59
N ALA A 109 -0.50 5.89 20.47
CA ALA A 109 -1.08 6.62 19.32
C ALA A 109 -2.42 7.28 19.72
N GLY A 110 -2.76 8.39 19.05
CA GLY A 110 -3.98 9.15 19.36
C GLY A 110 -5.26 8.44 18.91
N GLU A 111 -5.50 8.32 17.61
CA GLU A 111 -6.65 7.61 17.00
C GLU A 111 -6.14 6.45 16.14
N TYR A 112 -6.92 5.37 16.11
CA TYR A 112 -6.65 4.17 15.31
C TYR A 112 -7.76 4.02 14.28
N LEU A 113 -7.37 3.88 13.00
CA LEU A 113 -8.27 3.61 11.90
C LEU A 113 -7.93 2.24 11.30
N ASP A 114 -8.74 1.24 11.60
CA ASP A 114 -8.78 -0.04 10.88
C ASP A 114 -9.84 0.09 9.78
N ILE A 115 -9.40 0.23 8.54
CA ILE A 115 -10.27 0.60 7.42
C ILE A 115 -11.31 -0.49 7.15
N ALA A 116 -10.90 -1.76 7.12
CA ALA A 116 -11.83 -2.86 6.85
C ALA A 116 -12.91 -2.96 7.92
N SER A 117 -12.52 -2.80 9.20
CA SER A 117 -13.45 -2.80 10.32
C SER A 117 -14.47 -1.65 10.22
N GLU A 118 -14.01 -0.44 9.92
CA GLU A 118 -14.88 0.73 9.75
C GLU A 118 -15.81 0.61 8.53
N MET A 119 -15.38 -0.11 7.48
CA MET A 119 -16.22 -0.43 6.32
C MET A 119 -17.20 -1.58 6.60
N GLY A 120 -17.16 -2.20 7.78
CA GLY A 120 -17.97 -3.37 8.13
C GLY A 120 -17.60 -4.63 7.35
N LEU A 121 -16.36 -4.72 6.87
CA LEU A 121 -15.84 -5.87 6.13
C LEU A 121 -15.16 -6.84 7.08
N ARG A 122 -15.41 -8.14 6.86
CA ARG A 122 -14.72 -9.23 7.52
C ARG A 122 -13.68 -9.77 6.55
N LEU A 123 -12.41 -9.45 6.78
CA LEU A 123 -11.33 -9.96 5.94
C LEU A 123 -11.09 -11.44 6.23
N ALA A 124 -10.91 -12.24 5.18
CA ALA A 124 -10.51 -13.63 5.31
C ALA A 124 -9.12 -13.71 5.98
N ALA A 125 -8.97 -14.67 6.89
CA ALA A 125 -7.66 -15.00 7.41
C ALA A 125 -6.85 -15.74 6.33
N HIS A 126 -5.55 -15.43 6.23
CA HIS A 126 -4.64 -16.23 5.42
C HIS A 126 -4.29 -17.49 6.22
N GLU A 127 -4.92 -18.60 5.89
CA GLU A 127 -4.53 -19.90 6.45
C GLU A 127 -3.22 -20.30 5.79
N HIS A 128 -2.13 -20.35 6.57
CA HIS A 128 -0.92 -21.05 6.20
C HIS A 128 -1.19 -22.54 6.33
N GLU A 129 -1.79 -23.16 5.32
CA GLU A 129 -1.83 -24.61 5.25
C GLU A 129 -0.41 -25.14 5.02
N HIS A 130 0.17 -25.67 6.08
CA HIS A 130 1.31 -26.56 5.98
C HIS A 130 0.81 -27.88 5.35
N GLU A 131 0.73 -27.92 4.03
CA GLU A 131 0.47 -29.19 3.33
C GLU A 131 1.62 -30.15 3.52
N HIS A 132 1.41 -31.09 4.44
CA HIS A 132 2.05 -32.40 4.38
C HIS A 132 1.33 -33.20 3.29
N GLY A 133 2.04 -33.45 2.20
CA GLY A 133 1.64 -34.13 0.99
C GLY A 133 0.51 -35.14 1.10
N HIS A 134 -0.57 -34.86 0.42
CA HIS A 134 -1.43 -35.87 -0.19
C HIS A 134 -1.71 -35.43 -1.64
N GLU A 135 -1.32 -36.34 -2.56
CA GLU A 135 -1.60 -36.27 -3.99
C GLU A 135 -3.08 -36.57 -4.22
N ASP A 136 -3.93 -35.54 -4.18
CA ASP A 136 -5.28 -35.66 -4.71
C ASP A 136 -5.61 -34.44 -5.55
N GLU A 137 -6.07 -34.72 -6.81
CA GLU A 137 -6.46 -33.74 -7.80
C GLU A 137 -7.79 -33.09 -7.40
N HIS A 138 -7.74 -32.07 -6.55
CA HIS A 138 -8.87 -31.16 -6.36
C HIS A 138 -8.51 -29.79 -6.92
N GLU A 139 -9.32 -29.32 -7.87
CA GLU A 139 -9.35 -27.90 -8.24
C GLU A 139 -9.84 -27.14 -7.01
N HIS A 140 -8.93 -26.62 -6.21
CA HIS A 140 -9.27 -25.78 -5.07
C HIS A 140 -9.69 -24.40 -5.60
N GLU A 141 -10.98 -24.27 -5.91
CA GLU A 141 -11.65 -22.99 -5.76
C GLU A 141 -11.73 -22.76 -4.24
N HIS A 142 -10.82 -21.99 -3.67
CA HIS A 142 -10.95 -21.51 -2.29
C HIS A 142 -12.16 -20.57 -2.24
N GLU A 143 -13.35 -21.14 -2.03
CA GLU A 143 -14.51 -20.38 -1.59
C GLU A 143 -14.24 -19.94 -0.15
N TYR A 144 -14.05 -18.63 0.06
CA TYR A 144 -14.11 -18.11 1.42
C TYR A 144 -15.46 -18.45 2.05
N GLU A 145 -15.45 -18.70 3.36
CA GLU A 145 -16.71 -18.84 4.11
C GLU A 145 -17.63 -17.64 3.79
N GLU A 146 -18.93 -17.89 3.69
CA GLU A 146 -19.93 -16.89 3.35
C GLU A 146 -19.81 -15.66 4.26
N GLY A 147 -19.61 -14.48 3.67
CA GLY A 147 -19.46 -13.20 4.36
C GLY A 147 -18.04 -12.73 4.63
N PHE A 148 -17.01 -13.47 4.19
CA PHE A 148 -15.62 -12.99 4.21
C PHE A 148 -15.20 -12.39 2.87
N VAL A 149 -14.29 -11.39 2.94
CA VAL A 149 -13.75 -10.65 1.80
C VAL A 149 -12.23 -10.84 1.76
N ASP A 150 -11.66 -10.98 0.57
CA ASP A 150 -10.20 -11.02 0.41
C ASP A 150 -9.54 -9.76 1.00
N ALA A 151 -8.41 -9.93 1.67
CA ALA A 151 -7.76 -8.84 2.39
C ALA A 151 -7.26 -7.69 1.48
N HIS A 152 -7.08 -7.95 0.18
CA HIS A 152 -6.61 -6.97 -0.81
C HIS A 152 -7.78 -6.09 -1.31
N ILE A 153 -8.50 -5.46 -0.38
CA ILE A 153 -9.74 -4.72 -0.68
C ILE A 153 -9.54 -3.57 -1.68
N TRP A 154 -8.38 -2.94 -1.69
CA TRP A 154 -8.08 -1.81 -2.58
C TRP A 154 -8.00 -2.19 -4.06
N THR A 155 -7.87 -3.49 -4.39
CA THR A 155 -7.85 -3.93 -5.79
C THR A 155 -9.21 -3.73 -6.47
N ASP A 156 -10.30 -3.62 -5.70
CA ASP A 156 -11.60 -3.16 -6.17
C ASP A 156 -11.72 -1.63 -6.03
N PRO A 157 -11.84 -0.88 -7.14
CA PRO A 157 -11.96 0.58 -7.10
C PRO A 157 -13.17 1.10 -6.31
N VAL A 158 -14.21 0.28 -6.08
CA VAL A 158 -15.37 0.66 -5.27
C VAL A 158 -15.04 0.57 -3.78
N TYR A 159 -14.32 -0.46 -3.34
CA TYR A 159 -13.79 -0.51 -1.99
C TYR A 159 -12.76 0.60 -1.76
N ALA A 160 -11.89 0.89 -2.73
CA ALA A 160 -10.94 2.01 -2.65
C ALA A 160 -11.66 3.35 -2.41
N GLN A 161 -12.82 3.60 -3.03
CA GLN A 161 -13.66 4.79 -2.72
C GLN A 161 -14.14 4.80 -1.26
N GLY A 162 -14.50 3.64 -0.71
CA GLY A 162 -14.84 3.47 0.70
C GLY A 162 -13.67 3.84 1.62
N MET A 163 -12.48 3.30 1.34
CA MET A 163 -11.24 3.61 2.08
C MET A 163 -10.97 5.12 2.11
N VAL A 164 -11.04 5.79 0.95
CA VAL A 164 -10.88 7.25 0.83
C VAL A 164 -11.87 8.00 1.71
N LYS A 165 -13.13 7.58 1.77
CA LYS A 165 -14.16 8.25 2.61
C LYS A 165 -13.86 8.11 4.10
N PHE A 166 -13.47 6.92 4.57
CA PHE A 166 -13.17 6.70 5.98
C PHE A 166 -11.90 7.45 6.41
N ILE A 167 -10.84 7.44 5.58
CA ILE A 167 -9.63 8.24 5.81
C ILE A 167 -10.00 9.73 5.89
N THR A 168 -10.79 10.25 4.94
CA THR A 168 -11.23 11.65 4.94
C THR A 168 -12.01 11.99 6.21
N GLY A 169 -12.89 11.09 6.66
CA GLY A 169 -13.65 11.26 7.90
C GLY A 169 -12.75 11.40 9.13
N ALA A 170 -11.73 10.56 9.25
CA ALA A 170 -10.75 10.61 10.35
C ALA A 170 -9.94 11.92 10.32
N LEU A 171 -9.42 12.29 9.16
CA LEU A 171 -8.69 13.55 8.98
C LEU A 171 -9.53 14.78 9.35
N CYS A 172 -10.81 14.82 8.91
CA CYS A 172 -11.70 15.92 9.23
C CYS A 172 -12.06 16.02 10.73
N ARG A 173 -12.14 14.89 11.43
CA ARG A 173 -12.38 14.87 12.89
C ARG A 173 -11.18 15.43 13.65
N LEU A 174 -9.98 15.00 13.29
CA LEU A 174 -8.75 15.35 14.01
C LEU A 174 -8.22 16.74 13.64
N ASP A 175 -8.46 17.18 12.41
CA ASP A 175 -8.03 18.51 11.93
C ASP A 175 -9.18 19.24 11.24
N SER A 176 -10.11 19.73 12.06
CA SER A 176 -11.31 20.45 11.59
C SER A 176 -10.97 21.74 10.83
N ARG A 177 -9.80 22.35 11.06
CA ARG A 177 -9.34 23.57 10.36
C ARG A 177 -9.12 23.32 8.86
N ASN A 178 -8.70 22.12 8.48
CA ASN A 178 -8.45 21.73 7.10
C ASN A 178 -9.58 20.85 6.51
N ALA A 179 -10.69 20.63 7.21
CA ALA A 179 -11.76 19.70 6.83
C ALA A 179 -12.29 19.95 5.41
N GLU A 180 -12.53 21.21 5.04
CA GLU A 180 -13.03 21.54 3.69
C GLU A 180 -12.01 21.26 2.59
N PHE A 181 -10.71 21.42 2.87
CA PHE A 181 -9.64 21.05 1.96
C PHE A 181 -9.63 19.52 1.74
N TYR A 182 -9.71 18.75 2.83
CA TYR A 182 -9.75 17.27 2.75
C TYR A 182 -10.97 16.77 1.99
N LYS A 183 -12.16 17.29 2.28
CA LYS A 183 -13.40 16.91 1.58
C LYS A 183 -13.31 17.20 0.08
N SER A 184 -12.87 18.41 -0.30
CA SER A 184 -12.74 18.80 -1.70
C SER A 184 -11.77 17.90 -2.48
N ASN A 185 -10.63 17.54 -1.89
CA ASN A 185 -9.66 16.64 -2.54
C ASN A 185 -10.20 15.20 -2.60
N SER A 186 -10.84 14.74 -1.54
CA SER A 186 -11.50 13.43 -1.48
C SER A 186 -12.54 13.28 -2.58
N GLU A 187 -13.42 14.25 -2.78
CA GLU A 187 -14.43 14.24 -3.84
C GLU A 187 -13.81 14.15 -5.23
N LYS A 188 -12.75 14.91 -5.48
CA LYS A 188 -12.01 14.85 -6.75
C LYS A 188 -11.36 13.48 -6.95
N TYR A 189 -10.76 12.93 -5.90
CA TYR A 189 -10.09 11.63 -5.97
C TYR A 189 -11.11 10.49 -6.18
N ILE A 190 -12.24 10.51 -5.47
CA ILE A 190 -13.35 9.57 -5.66
C ILE A 190 -13.89 9.64 -7.10
N SER A 191 -14.03 10.84 -7.68
CA SER A 191 -14.43 10.96 -9.08
C SER A 191 -13.45 10.29 -10.06
N LYS A 192 -12.15 10.35 -9.79
CA LYS A 192 -11.13 9.63 -10.57
C LYS A 192 -11.25 8.11 -10.39
N LEU A 193 -11.51 7.63 -9.16
CA LEU A 193 -11.76 6.19 -8.89
C LEU A 193 -13.03 5.69 -9.59
N GLN A 194 -14.09 6.50 -9.64
CA GLN A 194 -15.31 6.18 -10.39
C GLN A 194 -15.03 6.07 -11.89
N SER A 195 -14.19 6.94 -12.43
CA SER A 195 -13.77 6.89 -13.83
C SER A 195 -12.93 5.65 -14.13
N LEU A 196 -12.08 5.25 -13.20
CA LEU A 196 -11.28 4.02 -13.27
C LEU A 196 -12.19 2.78 -13.26
N ASP A 197 -13.15 2.70 -12.34
CA ASP A 197 -14.14 1.61 -12.27
C ASP A 197 -14.95 1.50 -13.58
N ALA A 198 -15.41 2.63 -14.12
CA ALA A 198 -16.10 2.67 -15.40
C ALA A 198 -15.18 2.17 -16.55
N GLY A 199 -13.90 2.52 -16.51
CA GLY A 199 -12.89 2.06 -17.48
C GLY A 199 -12.68 0.54 -17.43
N PHE A 200 -12.63 -0.07 -16.25
CA PHE A 200 -12.53 -1.54 -16.09
C PHE A 200 -13.81 -2.23 -16.59
N LYS A 201 -15.00 -1.73 -16.22
CA LYS A 201 -16.28 -2.24 -16.74
C LYS A 201 -16.35 -2.20 -18.25
N ASP A 202 -15.90 -1.09 -18.87
CA ASP A 202 -15.84 -0.95 -20.32
C ASP A 202 -14.84 -1.94 -20.96
N ALA A 203 -13.65 -2.11 -20.36
CA ALA A 203 -12.65 -3.06 -20.84
C ALA A 203 -13.16 -4.50 -20.84
N VAL A 204 -13.84 -4.92 -19.79
CA VAL A 204 -14.41 -6.27 -19.68
C VAL A 204 -15.60 -6.43 -20.64
N LYS A 205 -16.51 -5.47 -20.69
CA LYS A 205 -17.69 -5.51 -21.57
C LYS A 205 -17.32 -5.62 -23.06
N ASN A 206 -16.26 -4.94 -23.48
CA ASN A 206 -15.81 -4.90 -24.88
C ASN A 206 -14.70 -5.93 -25.17
N GLY A 207 -14.25 -6.66 -24.16
CA GLY A 207 -13.28 -7.74 -24.30
C GLY A 207 -13.84 -8.93 -25.06
N LYS A 208 -12.97 -9.68 -25.73
CA LYS A 208 -13.30 -10.97 -26.40
C LYS A 208 -13.17 -12.15 -25.46
N ARG A 209 -12.60 -11.94 -24.29
CA ARG A 209 -12.29 -12.95 -23.27
C ARG A 209 -12.79 -12.49 -21.92
N ASP A 210 -13.05 -13.45 -21.04
CA ASP A 210 -13.46 -13.23 -19.63
C ASP A 210 -12.46 -13.84 -18.64
N ILE A 211 -11.25 -14.21 -19.12
CA ILE A 211 -10.21 -14.85 -18.33
C ILE A 211 -8.92 -14.06 -18.36
N ILE A 212 -8.26 -13.98 -17.20
CA ILE A 212 -6.92 -13.42 -17.01
C ILE A 212 -6.00 -14.48 -16.42
N VAL A 213 -4.72 -14.44 -16.78
CA VAL A 213 -3.73 -15.45 -16.38
C VAL A 213 -2.54 -14.79 -15.72
N PHE A 214 -2.19 -15.28 -14.53
CA PHE A 214 -1.05 -14.80 -13.74
C PHE A 214 0.02 -15.89 -13.67
N SER A 215 1.26 -15.50 -13.88
CA SER A 215 2.43 -16.38 -13.79
C SER A 215 3.01 -16.50 -12.38
N GLY A 216 2.53 -15.72 -11.44
CA GLY A 216 2.95 -15.62 -10.05
C GLY A 216 1.77 -15.61 -9.08
N ARG A 217 1.89 -14.82 -8.01
CA ARG A 217 0.87 -14.65 -6.96
C ARG A 217 -0.37 -13.91 -7.47
N PHE A 218 -1.50 -14.18 -6.85
CA PHE A 218 -2.80 -13.62 -7.26
C PHE A 218 -3.49 -12.87 -6.13
N ALA A 219 -3.36 -11.57 -6.08
CA ALA A 219 -3.94 -10.68 -5.08
C ALA A 219 -5.19 -9.91 -5.58
N PHE A 220 -5.90 -10.44 -6.59
CA PHE A 220 -6.94 -9.69 -7.31
C PHE A 220 -8.33 -10.33 -7.22
N ARG A 221 -8.61 -11.10 -6.15
CA ARG A 221 -9.93 -11.76 -6.00
C ARG A 221 -11.06 -10.75 -5.98
N ASN A 222 -10.99 -9.69 -5.15
CA ASN A 222 -12.01 -8.63 -5.11
C ASN A 222 -12.21 -7.97 -6.48
N PHE A 223 -11.12 -7.79 -7.25
CA PHE A 223 -11.16 -7.27 -8.60
C PHE A 223 -11.89 -8.21 -9.57
N THR A 224 -11.53 -9.50 -9.57
CA THR A 224 -12.15 -10.48 -10.47
C THR A 224 -13.62 -10.70 -10.16
N GLU A 225 -13.99 -10.74 -8.89
CA GLU A 225 -15.39 -10.80 -8.45
C GLU A 225 -16.18 -9.56 -8.89
N ARG A 226 -15.60 -8.35 -8.73
CA ARG A 226 -16.24 -7.08 -9.14
C ARG A 226 -16.58 -7.06 -10.62
N TYR A 227 -15.69 -7.58 -11.46
CA TYR A 227 -15.83 -7.49 -12.91
C TYR A 227 -16.23 -8.83 -13.56
N SER A 228 -16.56 -9.86 -12.77
CA SER A 228 -16.95 -11.20 -13.24
C SER A 228 -15.91 -11.82 -14.20
N LEU A 229 -14.62 -11.65 -13.87
CA LEU A 229 -13.52 -12.23 -14.62
C LEU A 229 -13.16 -13.59 -14.01
N LYS A 230 -12.91 -14.57 -14.85
CA LYS A 230 -12.21 -15.81 -14.48
C LYS A 230 -10.72 -15.55 -14.38
N PHE A 231 -10.03 -16.35 -13.59
CA PHE A 231 -8.57 -16.27 -13.49
C PHE A 231 -7.91 -17.64 -13.40
N VAL A 232 -6.64 -17.67 -13.77
CA VAL A 232 -5.71 -18.76 -13.49
C VAL A 232 -4.44 -18.14 -12.95
N SER A 233 -3.93 -18.66 -11.85
CA SER A 233 -2.69 -18.18 -11.22
C SER A 233 -1.75 -19.34 -10.92
N ALA A 234 -0.47 -19.02 -10.80
CA ALA A 234 0.54 -19.99 -10.44
C ALA A 234 0.65 -20.22 -8.93
N LEU A 235 0.33 -19.19 -8.15
CA LEU A 235 0.44 -19.15 -6.70
C LEU A 235 -0.74 -18.34 -6.11
N ASP A 236 -1.08 -18.64 -4.85
CA ASP A 236 -2.01 -17.83 -4.06
C ASP A 236 -1.37 -16.50 -3.63
N ALA A 237 -2.21 -15.53 -3.24
CA ALA A 237 -1.78 -14.16 -2.93
C ALA A 237 -0.69 -14.06 -1.86
N CYS A 238 -0.73 -14.92 -0.86
CA CYS A 238 0.17 -14.93 0.29
C CYS A 238 1.13 -16.11 0.29
N ALA A 239 1.31 -16.77 -0.86
CA ALA A 239 2.33 -17.81 -0.98
C ALA A 239 3.72 -17.22 -0.64
N ASP A 240 4.49 -17.98 0.15
CA ASP A 240 5.88 -17.64 0.42
C ASP A 240 6.64 -17.43 -0.90
N ASN A 241 7.84 -16.85 -0.85
CA ASN A 241 8.71 -16.59 -2.03
C ASN A 241 9.13 -17.89 -2.78
N SER A 242 8.20 -18.83 -2.93
CA SER A 242 8.37 -20.08 -3.64
C SER A 242 8.15 -19.88 -5.15
N GLU A 243 9.00 -20.48 -5.95
CA GLU A 243 8.75 -20.55 -7.40
C GLU A 243 7.63 -21.58 -7.67
N PRO A 244 6.75 -21.32 -8.65
CA PRO A 244 5.70 -22.28 -9.01
C PRO A 244 6.26 -23.63 -9.46
N GLY A 245 5.62 -24.70 -9.03
CA GLY A 245 6.02 -26.07 -9.42
C GLY A 245 5.88 -26.29 -10.94
N ALA A 246 6.71 -27.18 -11.50
CA ALA A 246 6.73 -27.47 -12.93
C ALA A 246 5.37 -27.94 -13.48
N ARG A 247 4.57 -28.64 -12.68
CA ARG A 247 3.22 -29.09 -13.04
C ARG A 247 2.27 -27.91 -13.22
N THR A 248 2.31 -26.93 -12.30
CA THR A 248 1.50 -25.70 -12.38
C THR A 248 1.88 -24.87 -13.60
N VAL A 249 3.17 -24.69 -13.86
CA VAL A 249 3.66 -23.98 -15.05
C VAL A 249 3.17 -24.67 -16.34
N ALA A 250 3.23 -26.02 -16.41
CA ALA A 250 2.72 -26.77 -17.55
C ALA A 250 1.21 -26.61 -17.73
N LYS A 251 0.42 -26.60 -16.65
CA LYS A 251 -1.04 -26.34 -16.68
C LYS A 251 -1.31 -24.93 -17.26
N ILE A 252 -0.58 -23.90 -16.83
CA ILE A 252 -0.73 -22.53 -17.35
C ILE A 252 -0.37 -22.47 -18.84
N ILE A 253 0.74 -23.09 -19.27
CA ILE A 253 1.12 -23.15 -20.69
C ILE A 253 -0.01 -23.76 -21.52
N ASN A 254 -0.61 -24.85 -21.06
CA ASN A 254 -1.74 -25.48 -21.76
C ASN A 254 -2.97 -24.56 -21.81
N THR A 255 -3.29 -23.89 -20.71
CA THR A 255 -4.38 -22.90 -20.65
C THR A 255 -4.17 -21.78 -21.66
N VAL A 256 -2.97 -21.21 -21.71
CA VAL A 256 -2.61 -20.12 -22.63
C VAL A 256 -2.70 -20.59 -24.08
N LYS A 257 -2.17 -21.78 -24.43
CA LYS A 257 -2.22 -22.34 -25.78
C LYS A 257 -3.66 -22.63 -26.22
N ASN A 258 -4.43 -23.33 -25.38
CA ASN A 258 -5.80 -23.73 -25.71
C ASN A 258 -6.75 -22.54 -25.79
N GLY A 259 -6.58 -21.51 -24.96
CA GLY A 259 -7.37 -20.30 -24.96
C GLY A 259 -6.90 -19.23 -25.96
N ASN A 260 -5.79 -19.46 -26.67
CA ASN A 260 -5.12 -18.45 -27.49
C ASN A 260 -4.98 -17.11 -26.74
N ILE A 261 -4.52 -17.18 -25.47
CA ILE A 261 -4.42 -16.02 -24.57
C ILE A 261 -3.23 -15.16 -25.00
N PRO A 262 -3.44 -13.88 -25.37
CA PRO A 262 -2.39 -13.05 -25.96
C PRO A 262 -1.44 -12.48 -24.92
N VAL A 263 -1.90 -12.32 -23.67
CA VAL A 263 -1.17 -11.68 -22.57
C VAL A 263 -1.35 -12.47 -21.28
N ILE A 264 -0.26 -12.69 -20.57
CA ILE A 264 -0.24 -13.14 -19.18
C ILE A 264 0.31 -12.03 -18.29
N PHE A 265 -0.03 -12.09 -17.01
CA PHE A 265 0.39 -11.10 -16.04
C PHE A 265 1.46 -11.63 -15.10
N TYR A 266 2.35 -10.74 -14.67
CA TYR A 266 3.27 -10.93 -13.57
C TYR A 266 3.11 -9.79 -12.55
N GLU A 267 3.55 -10.01 -11.32
CA GLU A 267 3.40 -9.08 -10.20
C GLU A 267 4.61 -8.15 -10.07
N GLU A 268 4.45 -7.05 -9.37
CA GLU A 268 5.54 -6.15 -8.99
C GLU A 268 6.52 -6.79 -8.01
N LEU A 269 7.72 -6.23 -7.91
CA LEU A 269 8.79 -6.61 -6.99
C LEU A 269 9.29 -8.06 -7.14
N ALA A 270 8.79 -8.82 -8.12
CA ALA A 270 9.22 -10.17 -8.43
C ALA A 270 9.94 -10.26 -9.78
N GLU A 271 10.92 -11.17 -9.87
CA GLU A 271 11.55 -11.48 -11.15
C GLU A 271 10.58 -12.25 -12.04
N PRO A 272 10.30 -11.83 -13.29
CA PRO A 272 9.26 -12.44 -14.13
C PRO A 272 9.69 -13.74 -14.82
N ARG A 273 10.56 -14.55 -14.22
CA ARG A 273 11.14 -15.77 -14.83
C ARG A 273 10.07 -16.76 -15.29
N THR A 274 9.06 -16.99 -14.46
CA THR A 274 7.97 -17.91 -14.83
C THR A 274 7.17 -17.36 -16.01
N ALA A 275 6.91 -16.06 -16.06
CA ALA A 275 6.27 -15.43 -17.21
C ALA A 275 7.11 -15.56 -18.49
N GLU A 276 8.42 -15.36 -18.40
CA GLU A 276 9.35 -15.55 -19.53
C GLU A 276 9.30 -16.97 -20.11
N ILE A 277 9.30 -18.00 -19.22
CA ILE A 277 9.19 -19.41 -19.63
C ILE A 277 7.85 -19.64 -20.35
N ILE A 278 6.74 -19.20 -19.77
CA ILE A 278 5.40 -19.39 -20.35
C ILE A 278 5.30 -18.69 -21.72
N CYS A 279 5.77 -17.44 -21.82
CA CYS A 279 5.75 -16.70 -23.08
C CYS A 279 6.67 -17.31 -24.14
N GLY A 280 7.84 -17.83 -23.74
CA GLY A 280 8.75 -18.55 -24.65
C GLY A 280 8.12 -19.79 -25.27
N GLU A 281 7.29 -20.52 -24.49
CA GLU A 281 6.60 -21.75 -24.93
C GLU A 281 5.30 -21.49 -25.70
N THR A 282 4.67 -20.34 -25.52
CA THR A 282 3.32 -20.05 -26.04
C THR A 282 3.28 -18.95 -27.10
N GLY A 283 4.30 -18.09 -27.12
CA GLY A 283 4.33 -16.91 -27.98
C GLY A 283 3.45 -15.75 -27.45
N CYS A 284 2.86 -15.85 -26.27
CA CYS A 284 2.12 -14.74 -25.64
C CYS A 284 3.06 -13.61 -25.20
N SER A 285 2.50 -12.45 -24.92
CA SER A 285 3.21 -11.33 -24.27
C SER A 285 3.02 -11.38 -22.76
N MET A 286 3.95 -10.83 -22.00
CA MET A 286 3.76 -10.60 -20.56
C MET A 286 3.58 -9.12 -20.27
N ARG A 287 2.77 -8.80 -19.25
CA ARG A 287 2.55 -7.44 -18.75
C ARG A 287 2.54 -7.44 -17.24
N LEU A 288 3.04 -6.35 -16.66
CA LEU A 288 2.88 -6.11 -15.22
C LEU A 288 1.39 -5.86 -14.91
N PHE A 289 0.87 -6.51 -13.86
CA PHE A 289 -0.42 -6.16 -13.27
C PHE A 289 -0.18 -5.89 -11.78
N HIS A 290 -0.07 -4.61 -11.46
CA HIS A 290 0.44 -4.13 -10.18
C HIS A 290 -0.60 -4.28 -9.08
N SER A 291 -0.29 -5.02 -8.02
CA SER A 291 -1.20 -5.24 -6.89
C SER A 291 -1.33 -4.03 -5.96
N CYS A 292 -0.40 -3.10 -6.03
CA CYS A 292 -0.31 -1.94 -5.13
C CYS A 292 -0.06 -2.27 -3.65
N HIS A 293 0.38 -3.48 -3.31
CA HIS A 293 0.79 -3.79 -1.94
C HIS A 293 1.89 -2.84 -1.46
N ASN A 294 2.91 -2.70 -2.28
CA ASN A 294 4.02 -1.79 -2.09
C ASN A 294 4.52 -1.35 -3.47
N VAL A 295 5.43 -0.41 -3.50
CA VAL A 295 6.09 0.09 -4.71
C VAL A 295 7.60 -0.05 -4.56
N SER A 296 8.33 -0.08 -5.65
CA SER A 296 9.79 -0.01 -5.60
C SER A 296 10.24 1.34 -5.04
N ARG A 297 11.51 1.42 -4.62
CA ARG A 297 12.07 2.68 -4.13
C ARG A 297 12.03 3.77 -5.20
N ASP A 298 12.36 3.44 -6.44
CA ASP A 298 12.37 4.40 -7.55
C ASP A 298 10.96 4.93 -7.86
N GLU A 299 9.94 4.06 -7.82
CA GLU A 299 8.55 4.46 -7.98
C GLU A 299 8.10 5.38 -6.84
N PHE A 300 8.46 5.05 -5.59
CA PHE A 300 8.13 5.89 -4.44
C PHE A 300 8.79 7.27 -4.53
N GLU A 301 10.08 7.33 -4.85
CA GLU A 301 10.85 8.58 -5.01
C GLU A 301 10.34 9.42 -6.19
N SER A 302 9.85 8.78 -7.25
CA SER A 302 9.21 9.46 -8.39
C SER A 302 7.81 9.99 -8.09
N GLY A 303 7.23 9.61 -6.93
CA GLY A 303 5.89 10.01 -6.52
C GLY A 303 4.76 9.28 -7.24
N VAL A 304 5.03 8.08 -7.75
CA VAL A 304 3.98 7.19 -8.30
C VAL A 304 2.84 7.05 -7.28
N GLY A 305 1.60 7.00 -7.77
CA GLY A 305 0.40 6.83 -6.94
C GLY A 305 -0.48 5.70 -7.41
N TYR A 306 -1.35 5.23 -6.52
CA TYR A 306 -2.31 4.16 -6.75
C TYR A 306 -3.10 4.32 -8.06
N LEU A 307 -3.64 5.52 -8.32
CA LEU A 307 -4.40 5.77 -9.55
C LEU A 307 -3.56 5.60 -10.83
N SER A 308 -2.28 5.95 -10.80
CA SER A 308 -1.39 5.74 -11.95
C SER A 308 -1.20 4.26 -12.21
N LEU A 309 -0.86 3.48 -11.19
CA LEU A 309 -0.65 2.03 -11.27
C LEU A 309 -1.92 1.31 -11.76
N MET A 310 -3.08 1.66 -11.21
CA MET A 310 -4.34 1.05 -11.61
C MET A 310 -4.80 1.45 -13.03
N ASN A 311 -4.42 2.63 -13.52
CA ASN A 311 -4.63 2.99 -14.92
C ASN A 311 -3.71 2.21 -15.86
N ASP A 312 -2.49 1.89 -15.43
CA ASP A 312 -1.59 1.01 -16.16
C ASP A 312 -2.16 -0.41 -16.22
N ASN A 313 -2.70 -0.91 -15.12
CA ASN A 313 -3.45 -2.17 -15.08
C ASN A 313 -4.64 -2.16 -16.06
N LEU A 314 -5.38 -1.06 -16.13
CA LEU A 314 -6.50 -0.93 -17.08
C LEU A 314 -6.04 -1.01 -18.53
N ARG A 315 -4.90 -0.40 -18.89
CA ARG A 315 -4.34 -0.52 -20.25
C ARG A 315 -3.94 -1.95 -20.56
N ASN A 316 -3.25 -2.60 -19.62
CA ASN A 316 -2.77 -3.97 -19.76
C ASN A 316 -3.94 -4.98 -19.81
N LEU A 317 -5.00 -4.74 -19.04
CA LEU A 317 -6.21 -5.55 -19.07
C LEU A 317 -6.91 -5.47 -20.45
N ARG A 318 -7.03 -4.28 -21.04
CA ARG A 318 -7.59 -4.11 -22.39
C ARG A 318 -6.82 -4.92 -23.44
N GLU A 319 -5.50 -4.94 -23.34
CA GLU A 319 -4.67 -5.76 -24.23
C GLU A 319 -4.91 -7.26 -24.01
N ALA A 320 -5.00 -7.70 -22.77
CA ALA A 320 -5.22 -9.10 -22.42
C ALA A 320 -6.59 -9.63 -22.85
N LEU A 321 -7.61 -8.80 -22.79
CA LEU A 321 -8.99 -9.18 -23.15
C LEU A 321 -9.32 -8.98 -24.63
N SER A 322 -8.41 -8.38 -25.42
CA SER A 322 -8.62 -8.04 -26.84
C SER A 322 -8.76 -9.25 -27.78
#